data_5ea9be936358ebd04e6e7fc94fc49bbd
#
_entry.id   5ea9be936358ebd04e6e7fc94fc49bbd
#
_cell.length_a   1.000
_cell.length_b   1.000
_cell.length_c   1.000
_cell.angle_alpha   90.00
_cell.angle_beta   90.00
_cell.angle_gamma   90.00
#
_symmetry.space_group_name_H-M   'P 1'
#
loop_
_entity.id
_entity.type
_entity.pdbx_description
1 polymer ?
#
loop_
_entity_poly.entity_id
_entity_poly.type
_entity_poly.pdbx_seq_one_letter_code
_entity_poly.pdbx_strand_id
1 'polypeptide(L)'
;VASMLTGSEAWWRAQNGPQIVREGERCRVTFLWRDPAGVQSQVRRVWIYITGVTDHHQNAVPQTLQRVPGTDVWQWQTWLAADWRGSYCFIPSERDGDFAPDVFIDGALDRTALREGWRKLLPRALADPLNAQSWKGGRGHPVSALEMPDAPVQPGWHSPAAQCPSPELLRWHSDRLGNERRVWVFSSGEDNGADRPLVILLDGQFWAGSMPIWPALTTLTHEGQLPAAVYVLIDAIDTARRSVELPCNPDFWQAVQDELLPQVHALAPFSERADKTVVAGQSFGGLSSLYAALHWPQRFGCVLSQSGSYWWPQRGGQQPGALVQAIARGALKPEGLKLVLEAGVREPIIMRVNLALCEALHQVGQAVEWRPVEGGHDALCWRGGLISGLISLLQPQS
;
A
#
# COMPACT_ATOMS: atom_id res chain seq x y z
N VAL A 1 -13.41 34.56 24.61
CA VAL A 1 -12.29 34.21 23.73
C VAL A 1 -12.56 34.83 22.35
N ALA A 2 -11.73 35.78 21.95
CA ALA A 2 -11.84 36.36 20.62
C ALA A 2 -11.56 35.31 19.56
N SER A 3 -12.50 35.05 18.64
CA SER A 3 -12.28 34.18 17.51
C SER A 3 -11.25 34.83 16.57
N MET A 4 -10.26 34.08 16.18
CA MET A 4 -9.26 34.56 15.24
C MET A 4 -9.89 34.75 13.86
N LEU A 5 -9.53 35.84 13.18
CA LEU A 5 -10.01 36.11 11.84
C LEU A 5 -9.40 35.07 10.87
N THR A 6 -10.26 34.39 10.11
CA THR A 6 -9.87 33.40 9.11
C THR A 6 -8.86 34.00 8.14
N GLY A 7 -7.70 33.34 8.00
CA GLY A 7 -6.63 33.76 7.10
C GLY A 7 -5.64 34.75 7.71
N SER A 8 -5.86 35.21 8.95
CA SER A 8 -4.85 36.03 9.63
C SER A 8 -3.61 35.19 9.98
N GLU A 9 -2.49 35.88 10.26
CA GLU A 9 -1.27 35.17 10.67
C GLU A 9 -1.48 34.35 11.94
N ALA A 10 -2.24 34.85 12.89
CA ALA A 10 -2.58 34.15 14.13
C ALA A 10 -3.43 32.90 13.82
N TRP A 11 -4.39 33.02 12.91
CA TRP A 11 -5.23 31.91 12.49
C TRP A 11 -4.38 30.80 11.82
N TRP A 12 -3.45 31.17 10.91
CA TRP A 12 -2.57 30.19 10.28
C TRP A 12 -1.63 29.52 11.27
N ARG A 13 -1.12 30.25 12.25
CA ARG A 13 -0.25 29.67 13.27
C ARG A 13 -0.96 28.64 14.15
N ALA A 14 -2.28 28.72 14.25
CA ALA A 14 -3.09 27.78 15.02
C ALA A 14 -3.40 26.49 14.22
N GLN A 15 -3.09 26.45 12.90
CA GLN A 15 -3.35 25.27 12.07
C GLN A 15 -2.16 24.33 12.07
N ASN A 16 -2.42 23.02 12.12
CA ASN A 16 -1.39 21.97 12.08
C ASN A 16 -1.76 20.83 11.15
N GLY A 17 -2.56 21.10 10.14
CA GLY A 17 -3.05 20.14 9.16
C GLY A 17 -4.56 20.24 9.00
N PRO A 18 -5.20 19.19 8.48
CA PRO A 18 -6.66 19.18 8.35
C PRO A 18 -7.36 19.33 9.71
N GLN A 19 -8.43 20.09 9.71
CA GLN A 19 -9.28 20.23 10.89
C GLN A 19 -10.21 19.03 10.96
N ILE A 20 -10.27 18.37 12.12
CA ILE A 20 -11.06 17.16 12.31
C ILE A 20 -12.07 17.38 13.41
N VAL A 21 -13.36 17.18 13.10
CA VAL A 21 -14.46 17.26 14.07
C VAL A 21 -15.20 15.93 14.05
N ARG A 22 -15.13 15.19 15.15
CA ARG A 22 -15.81 13.90 15.26
C ARG A 22 -17.30 14.09 15.50
N GLU A 23 -18.11 13.35 14.74
CA GLU A 23 -19.57 13.27 14.92
C GLU A 23 -19.99 11.80 14.82
N GLY A 24 -20.01 11.10 15.97
CA GLY A 24 -20.35 9.68 16.03
C GLY A 24 -19.26 8.80 15.42
N GLU A 25 -19.62 7.97 14.44
CA GLU A 25 -18.71 7.03 13.77
C GLU A 25 -18.00 7.64 12.57
N ARG A 26 -18.17 8.92 12.33
CA ARG A 26 -17.50 9.64 11.23
C ARG A 26 -16.96 10.97 11.71
N CYS A 27 -16.05 11.51 10.91
CA CYS A 27 -15.43 12.80 11.17
C CYS A 27 -15.66 13.74 9.99
N ARG A 28 -15.93 14.99 10.30
CA ARG A 28 -15.93 16.07 9.32
C ARG A 28 -14.50 16.60 9.23
N VAL A 29 -13.90 16.54 8.06
CA VAL A 29 -12.50 16.89 7.83
C VAL A 29 -12.44 18.08 6.88
N THR A 30 -11.80 19.16 7.31
CA THR A 30 -11.56 20.35 6.50
C THR A 30 -10.10 20.44 6.13
N PHE A 31 -9.82 20.32 4.83
CA PHE A 31 -8.47 20.46 4.29
C PHE A 31 -8.21 21.93 3.97
N LEU A 32 -7.02 22.41 4.35
CA LEU A 32 -6.63 23.81 4.22
C LEU A 32 -5.32 23.91 3.44
N TRP A 33 -5.26 24.87 2.54
CA TRP A 33 -4.01 25.23 1.86
C TRP A 33 -3.86 26.73 1.84
N ARG A 34 -2.69 27.21 2.22
CA ARG A 34 -2.35 28.62 2.17
C ARG A 34 -1.73 28.96 0.84
N ASP A 35 -2.33 29.92 0.12
CA ASP A 35 -1.80 30.39 -1.15
C ASP A 35 -0.57 31.26 -0.91
N PRO A 36 0.64 30.84 -1.33
CA PRO A 36 1.84 31.63 -1.08
C PRO A 36 1.88 32.95 -1.85
N ALA A 37 1.10 33.07 -2.93
CA ALA A 37 0.97 34.30 -3.68
C ALA A 37 -0.07 35.28 -3.11
N GLY A 38 -0.74 34.90 -2.03
CA GLY A 38 -1.68 35.76 -1.32
C GLY A 38 -3.04 35.90 -1.98
N VAL A 39 -3.74 36.98 -1.65
CA VAL A 39 -5.13 37.22 -2.06
C VAL A 39 -5.28 37.41 -3.57
N GLN A 40 -4.25 37.90 -4.24
CA GLN A 40 -4.27 38.21 -5.68
C GLN A 40 -3.59 37.14 -6.54
N SER A 41 -3.53 35.92 -6.05
CA SER A 41 -2.93 34.80 -6.73
C SER A 41 -3.62 34.44 -8.04
N GLN A 42 -2.83 33.95 -9.00
CA GLN A 42 -3.31 33.44 -10.29
C GLN A 42 -3.83 32.00 -10.19
N VAL A 43 -3.73 31.37 -9.02
CA VAL A 43 -4.20 29.99 -8.83
C VAL A 43 -5.72 29.93 -9.00
N ARG A 44 -6.17 29.03 -9.87
CA ARG A 44 -7.57 28.80 -10.19
C ARG A 44 -8.16 27.57 -9.55
N ARG A 45 -7.32 26.57 -9.32
CA ARG A 45 -7.71 25.27 -8.73
C ARG A 45 -6.62 24.83 -7.78
N VAL A 46 -7.03 24.17 -6.70
CA VAL A 46 -6.11 23.41 -5.85
C VAL A 46 -6.69 22.01 -5.78
N TRP A 47 -6.27 21.17 -6.72
CA TRP A 47 -6.76 19.79 -6.77
C TRP A 47 -6.36 19.05 -5.51
N ILE A 48 -7.27 18.24 -5.00
CA ILE A 48 -7.00 17.41 -3.83
C ILE A 48 -7.08 15.93 -4.22
N TYR A 49 -5.99 15.21 -3.98
CA TYR A 49 -5.92 13.78 -4.27
C TYR A 49 -5.80 13.02 -2.96
N ILE A 50 -6.91 12.42 -2.55
CA ILE A 50 -7.00 11.63 -1.31
C ILE A 50 -7.19 10.18 -1.73
N THR A 51 -6.23 9.33 -1.40
CA THR A 51 -6.29 7.91 -1.75
C THR A 51 -7.49 7.24 -1.08
N GLY A 52 -8.34 6.62 -1.89
CA GLY A 52 -9.58 6.00 -1.43
C GLY A 52 -10.78 6.94 -1.33
N VAL A 53 -10.62 8.24 -1.65
CA VAL A 53 -11.71 9.22 -1.54
C VAL A 53 -11.90 10.01 -2.83
N THR A 54 -10.86 10.66 -3.33
CA THR A 54 -10.94 11.49 -4.55
C THR A 54 -10.03 11.00 -5.65
N ASP A 55 -9.32 9.90 -5.44
CA ASP A 55 -8.36 9.37 -6.41
C ASP A 55 -9.06 8.71 -7.61
N HIS A 56 -8.28 8.40 -8.64
CA HIS A 56 -8.82 7.83 -9.88
C HIS A 56 -9.46 6.45 -9.69
N HIS A 57 -9.07 5.70 -8.65
CA HIS A 57 -9.66 4.38 -8.36
C HIS A 57 -11.13 4.47 -7.95
N GLN A 58 -11.57 5.65 -7.48
CA GLN A 58 -12.95 5.87 -7.07
C GLN A 58 -13.88 6.19 -8.25
N ASN A 59 -13.33 6.46 -9.44
CA ASN A 59 -14.07 7.01 -10.58
C ASN A 59 -14.92 8.22 -10.18
N ALA A 60 -14.41 9.02 -9.27
CA ALA A 60 -15.11 10.19 -8.76
C ALA A 60 -14.73 11.44 -9.56
N VAL A 61 -15.66 12.36 -9.63
CA VAL A 61 -15.40 13.69 -10.18
C VAL A 61 -14.24 14.33 -9.40
N PRO A 62 -13.21 14.86 -10.10
CA PRO A 62 -12.07 15.49 -9.41
C PRO A 62 -12.53 16.65 -8.52
N GLN A 63 -11.96 16.76 -7.34
CA GLN A 63 -12.32 17.77 -6.35
C GLN A 63 -11.19 18.80 -6.23
N THR A 64 -11.59 20.06 -6.07
CA THR A 64 -10.68 21.18 -5.82
C THR A 64 -11.07 21.88 -4.54
N LEU A 65 -10.08 22.39 -3.80
CA LEU A 65 -10.33 23.35 -2.75
C LEU A 65 -10.90 24.61 -3.37
N GLN A 66 -11.59 25.42 -2.58
CA GLN A 66 -12.13 26.71 -2.99
C GLN A 66 -11.55 27.81 -2.10
N ARG A 67 -11.23 28.94 -2.74
CA ARG A 67 -10.71 30.11 -2.04
C ARG A 67 -11.81 30.72 -1.16
N VAL A 68 -11.48 30.99 0.09
CA VAL A 68 -12.31 31.84 0.93
C VAL A 68 -12.14 33.30 0.44
N PRO A 69 -13.21 33.96 -0.01
CA PRO A 69 -13.10 35.30 -0.62
C PRO A 69 -12.36 36.29 0.27
N GLY A 70 -11.45 37.07 -0.32
CA GLY A 70 -10.68 38.07 0.38
C GLY A 70 -9.53 37.54 1.24
N THR A 71 -9.23 36.26 1.15
CA THR A 71 -8.15 35.63 1.93
C THR A 71 -7.19 34.83 1.05
N ASP A 72 -6.09 34.37 1.67
CA ASP A 72 -5.16 33.42 1.06
C ASP A 72 -5.51 31.95 1.42
N VAL A 73 -6.70 31.71 1.97
CA VAL A 73 -7.17 30.41 2.39
C VAL A 73 -7.89 29.69 1.27
N TRP A 74 -7.45 28.46 0.99
CA TRP A 74 -8.18 27.50 0.17
C TRP A 74 -8.65 26.37 1.08
N GLN A 75 -9.90 25.91 0.93
CA GLN A 75 -10.46 24.88 1.79
C GLN A 75 -11.38 23.94 1.03
N TRP A 76 -11.48 22.72 1.53
CA TRP A 76 -12.42 21.70 1.07
C TRP A 76 -12.75 20.78 2.24
N GLN A 77 -13.99 20.33 2.27
CA GLN A 77 -14.51 19.57 3.41
C GLN A 77 -15.14 18.28 2.94
N THR A 78 -14.93 17.21 3.71
CA THR A 78 -15.55 15.91 3.45
C THR A 78 -15.80 15.17 4.76
N TRP A 79 -16.60 14.09 4.66
CA TRP A 79 -16.80 13.15 5.76
C TRP A 79 -15.95 11.92 5.57
N LEU A 80 -15.25 11.49 6.62
CA LEU A 80 -14.47 10.27 6.64
C LEU A 80 -14.89 9.41 7.83
N ALA A 81 -14.84 8.09 7.69
CA ALA A 81 -15.10 7.18 8.80
C ALA A 81 -14.10 7.44 9.94
N ALA A 82 -14.54 7.29 11.19
CA ALA A 82 -13.70 7.57 12.36
C ALA A 82 -12.47 6.65 12.46
N ASP A 83 -12.45 5.52 11.75
CA ASP A 83 -11.33 4.58 11.69
C ASP A 83 -10.52 4.66 10.38
N TRP A 84 -10.78 5.67 9.57
CA TRP A 84 -10.10 5.87 8.28
C TRP A 84 -8.64 6.33 8.47
N ARG A 85 -7.80 5.88 7.55
CA ARG A 85 -6.40 6.33 7.40
C ARG A 85 -6.07 6.39 5.92
N GLY A 86 -5.28 7.37 5.52
CA GLY A 86 -4.84 7.46 4.13
C GLY A 86 -3.92 8.63 3.85
N SER A 87 -3.42 8.66 2.62
CA SER A 87 -2.51 9.67 2.10
C SER A 87 -3.28 10.69 1.26
N TYR A 88 -2.83 11.93 1.29
CA TYR A 88 -3.38 12.99 0.45
C TYR A 88 -2.30 13.96 0.00
N CYS A 89 -2.57 14.69 -1.07
CA CYS A 89 -1.70 15.76 -1.55
C CYS A 89 -2.52 16.85 -2.24
N PHE A 90 -1.90 18.01 -2.43
CA PHE A 90 -2.49 19.14 -3.11
C PHE A 90 -1.76 19.43 -4.43
N ILE A 91 -2.51 19.84 -5.45
CA ILE A 91 -1.94 20.22 -6.73
C ILE A 91 -2.51 21.56 -7.15
N PRO A 92 -1.83 22.69 -6.83
CA PRO A 92 -2.25 24.00 -7.28
C PRO A 92 -2.10 24.12 -8.79
N SER A 93 -3.06 24.77 -9.44
CA SER A 93 -3.05 24.97 -10.89
C SER A 93 -3.57 26.34 -11.26
N GLU A 94 -2.91 26.97 -12.23
CA GLU A 94 -3.35 28.24 -12.82
C GLU A 94 -4.18 28.02 -14.10
N ARG A 95 -4.45 26.74 -14.45
CA ARG A 95 -5.15 26.35 -15.68
C ARG A 95 -6.60 25.98 -15.41
N ASP A 96 -7.45 26.14 -16.43
CA ASP A 96 -8.82 25.65 -16.43
C ASP A 96 -8.98 24.26 -17.07
N GLY A 97 -8.03 23.84 -17.90
CA GLY A 97 -8.11 22.66 -18.75
C GLY A 97 -7.28 21.46 -18.29
N ASP A 98 -7.13 21.25 -16.97
CA ASP A 98 -6.36 20.11 -16.45
C ASP A 98 -7.05 18.76 -16.71
N PHE A 99 -8.36 18.77 -16.79
CA PHE A 99 -9.17 17.58 -17.11
C PHE A 99 -10.05 17.83 -18.30
N ALA A 100 -10.36 16.79 -19.07
CA ALA A 100 -11.37 16.87 -20.12
C ALA A 100 -12.72 17.23 -19.50
N PRO A 101 -13.53 18.11 -20.14
CA PRO A 101 -14.78 18.59 -19.54
C PRO A 101 -15.79 17.51 -19.15
N ASP A 102 -15.79 16.39 -19.87
CA ASP A 102 -16.72 15.29 -19.62
C ASP A 102 -16.47 14.53 -18.29
N VAL A 103 -15.27 14.67 -17.70
CA VAL A 103 -15.01 14.05 -16.37
C VAL A 103 -15.82 14.71 -15.25
N PHE A 104 -16.40 15.89 -15.51
CA PHE A 104 -17.22 16.60 -14.52
C PHE A 104 -18.73 16.30 -14.67
N ILE A 105 -19.11 15.43 -15.60
CA ILE A 105 -20.50 15.06 -15.83
C ILE A 105 -20.79 13.75 -15.09
N ASP A 106 -21.70 13.80 -14.11
CA ASP A 106 -22.09 12.61 -13.36
C ASP A 106 -22.68 11.53 -14.27
N GLY A 107 -22.23 10.30 -14.06
CA GLY A 107 -22.70 9.13 -14.80
C GLY A 107 -22.05 8.91 -16.17
N ALA A 108 -21.20 9.84 -16.62
CA ALA A 108 -20.54 9.75 -17.92
C ALA A 108 -19.00 9.80 -17.79
N LEU A 109 -18.47 9.30 -16.69
CA LEU A 109 -17.03 9.33 -16.43
C LEU A 109 -16.27 8.46 -17.41
N ASP A 110 -15.47 9.12 -18.25
CA ASP A 110 -14.44 8.43 -19.02
C ASP A 110 -13.25 8.14 -18.10
N ARG A 111 -13.11 6.87 -17.71
CA ARG A 111 -12.04 6.42 -16.82
C ARG A 111 -10.65 6.73 -17.36
N THR A 112 -10.48 6.62 -18.67
CA THR A 112 -9.20 6.88 -19.34
C THR A 112 -8.86 8.37 -19.25
N ALA A 113 -9.82 9.25 -19.52
CA ALA A 113 -9.62 10.70 -19.43
C ALA A 113 -9.36 11.15 -17.99
N LEU A 114 -10.09 10.59 -17.03
CA LEU A 114 -9.89 10.86 -15.61
C LEU A 114 -8.48 10.50 -15.15
N ARG A 115 -8.06 9.30 -15.48
CA ARG A 115 -6.73 8.77 -15.14
C ARG A 115 -5.62 9.57 -15.78
N GLU A 116 -5.80 9.96 -17.04
CA GLU A 116 -4.85 10.75 -17.79
C GLU A 116 -4.67 12.14 -17.16
N GLY A 117 -5.75 12.78 -16.74
CA GLY A 117 -5.69 14.07 -16.06
C GLY A 117 -4.90 13.99 -14.76
N TRP A 118 -5.19 13.01 -13.91
CA TRP A 118 -4.44 12.81 -12.68
C TRP A 118 -2.96 12.48 -12.94
N ARG A 119 -2.68 11.66 -13.94
CA ARG A 119 -1.30 11.28 -14.28
C ARG A 119 -0.46 12.50 -14.67
N LYS A 120 -1.05 13.49 -15.34
CA LYS A 120 -0.36 14.74 -15.71
C LYS A 120 -0.17 15.66 -14.51
N LEU A 121 -1.08 15.66 -13.56
CA LEU A 121 -1.07 16.55 -12.39
C LEU A 121 -0.16 16.04 -11.27
N LEU A 122 -0.16 14.76 -11.00
CA LEU A 122 0.52 14.16 -9.83
C LEU A 122 2.02 14.47 -9.74
N PRO A 123 2.79 14.57 -10.85
CA PRO A 123 4.20 15.00 -10.74
C PRO A 123 4.40 16.38 -10.11
N ARG A 124 3.35 17.22 -10.09
CA ARG A 124 3.38 18.57 -9.49
C ARG A 124 2.79 18.59 -8.09
N ALA A 125 2.50 17.43 -7.51
CA ALA A 125 1.85 17.33 -6.20
C ALA A 125 2.73 17.88 -5.08
N LEU A 126 2.08 18.50 -4.10
CA LEU A 126 2.69 19.02 -2.90
C LEU A 126 2.13 18.28 -1.68
N ALA A 127 3.02 17.92 -0.75
CA ALA A 127 2.57 17.55 0.59
C ALA A 127 1.95 18.78 1.27
N ASP A 128 1.10 18.54 2.25
CA ASP A 128 0.49 19.60 3.05
C ASP A 128 1.56 20.29 3.91
N PRO A 129 1.86 21.58 3.68
CA PRO A 129 2.88 22.27 4.47
C PRO A 129 2.52 22.42 5.96
N LEU A 130 1.25 22.32 6.30
CA LEU A 130 0.78 22.41 7.68
C LEU A 130 0.92 21.10 8.44
N ASN A 131 1.05 19.98 7.73
CA ASN A 131 1.10 18.64 8.32
C ASN A 131 2.55 18.15 8.39
N ALA A 132 3.01 17.87 9.61
CA ALA A 132 4.37 17.37 9.83
C ALA A 132 4.58 15.93 9.33
N GLN A 133 3.51 15.18 9.05
CA GLN A 133 3.56 13.78 8.65
C GLN A 133 3.55 13.65 7.12
N SER A 134 4.68 13.96 6.48
CA SER A 134 4.83 13.82 5.03
C SER A 134 5.83 12.73 4.65
N TRP A 135 5.66 12.14 3.46
CA TRP A 135 6.57 11.13 2.92
C TRP A 135 6.51 11.13 1.40
N LYS A 136 7.45 10.45 0.74
CA LYS A 136 7.58 10.54 -0.72
C LYS A 136 6.58 9.72 -1.51
N GLY A 137 5.74 8.95 -0.88
CA GLY A 137 4.76 8.12 -1.59
C GLY A 137 5.39 7.06 -2.50
N GLY A 138 4.69 5.95 -2.70
CA GLY A 138 5.18 4.85 -3.52
C GLY A 138 5.21 5.16 -5.02
N ARG A 139 4.63 6.27 -5.45
CA ARG A 139 4.51 6.66 -6.86
C ARG A 139 5.40 7.85 -7.25
N GLY A 140 6.35 8.20 -6.39
CA GLY A 140 7.36 9.22 -6.70
C GLY A 140 6.95 10.66 -6.48
N HIS A 141 5.78 10.93 -5.91
CA HIS A 141 5.38 12.28 -5.51
C HIS A 141 5.15 12.36 -4.01
N PRO A 142 5.30 13.55 -3.40
CA PRO A 142 5.08 13.68 -1.96
C PRO A 142 3.60 13.58 -1.61
N VAL A 143 3.33 13.05 -0.44
CA VAL A 143 2.00 12.98 0.16
C VAL A 143 2.11 13.26 1.65
N SER A 144 0.97 13.60 2.26
CA SER A 144 0.84 13.74 3.70
C SER A 144 -0.03 12.63 4.26
N ALA A 145 0.26 12.22 5.48
CA ALA A 145 -0.48 11.17 6.17
C ALA A 145 -1.61 11.77 7.01
N LEU A 146 -2.78 11.14 6.97
CA LEU A 146 -3.93 11.53 7.77
C LEU A 146 -4.53 10.31 8.43
N GLU A 147 -4.72 10.39 9.76
CA GLU A 147 -5.31 9.32 10.55
C GLU A 147 -6.48 9.88 11.35
N MET A 148 -7.63 9.23 11.23
CA MET A 148 -8.78 9.57 12.08
C MET A 148 -8.60 9.00 13.48
N PRO A 149 -9.37 9.50 14.49
CA PRO A 149 -9.13 9.14 15.89
C PRO A 149 -9.17 7.65 16.22
N ASP A 150 -9.98 6.87 15.52
CA ASP A 150 -10.12 5.44 15.74
C ASP A 150 -9.37 4.58 14.73
N ALA A 151 -8.48 5.18 13.93
CA ALA A 151 -7.64 4.40 13.01
C ALA A 151 -6.86 3.35 13.79
N PRO A 152 -6.84 2.07 13.34
CA PRO A 152 -6.17 1.00 14.07
C PRO A 152 -4.69 1.30 14.32
N VAL A 153 -4.20 0.92 15.50
CA VAL A 153 -2.78 1.05 15.83
C VAL A 153 -1.96 0.22 14.85
N GLN A 154 -0.85 0.79 14.40
CA GLN A 154 0.11 0.10 13.51
C GLN A 154 1.34 -0.29 14.31
N PRO A 155 1.45 -1.55 14.75
CA PRO A 155 2.54 -1.97 15.63
C PRO A 155 3.92 -1.71 15.04
N GLY A 156 4.81 -1.12 15.84
CA GLY A 156 6.20 -0.89 15.47
C GLY A 156 6.48 0.34 14.61
N TRP A 157 5.46 0.95 14.01
CA TRP A 157 5.69 2.06 13.07
C TRP A 157 5.88 3.42 13.74
N HIS A 158 5.42 3.59 14.98
CA HIS A 158 5.50 4.85 15.72
C HIS A 158 6.60 4.86 16.78
N SER A 159 7.29 3.74 16.97
CA SER A 159 8.37 3.62 17.94
C SER A 159 9.66 3.31 17.21
N PRO A 160 10.51 4.33 16.91
CA PRO A 160 11.77 4.05 16.26
C PRO A 160 12.64 3.15 17.13
N ALA A 161 13.17 2.09 16.55
CA ALA A 161 14.15 1.26 17.22
C ALA A 161 15.39 2.11 17.52
N ALA A 162 15.86 2.12 18.77
CA ALA A 162 17.02 2.92 19.17
C ALA A 162 18.28 2.53 18.40
N GLN A 163 18.40 1.26 18.01
CA GLN A 163 19.47 0.76 17.16
C GLN A 163 18.89 -0.32 16.25
N CYS A 164 18.93 -0.06 14.96
CA CYS A 164 18.45 -1.00 13.95
C CYS A 164 19.59 -1.31 12.97
N PRO A 165 20.00 -2.59 12.83
CA PRO A 165 20.99 -2.97 11.82
C PRO A 165 20.44 -2.66 10.43
N SER A 166 21.32 -2.21 9.53
CA SER A 166 20.96 -2.05 8.13
C SER A 166 20.90 -3.41 7.44
N PRO A 167 19.97 -3.61 6.48
CA PRO A 167 19.97 -4.83 5.68
C PRO A 167 21.21 -4.92 4.80
N GLU A 168 21.61 -6.14 4.48
CA GLU A 168 22.65 -6.38 3.49
C GLU A 168 22.07 -6.22 2.09
N LEU A 169 22.80 -5.53 1.21
CA LEU A 169 22.41 -5.37 -0.18
C LEU A 169 23.08 -6.45 -1.03
N LEU A 170 22.24 -7.27 -1.66
CA LEU A 170 22.67 -8.29 -2.61
C LEU A 170 22.27 -7.84 -4.02
N ARG A 171 23.17 -8.01 -4.98
CA ARG A 171 22.86 -7.82 -6.39
C ARG A 171 22.59 -9.16 -7.02
N TRP A 172 21.35 -9.38 -7.44
CA TRP A 172 20.92 -10.63 -8.04
C TRP A 172 20.96 -10.51 -9.57
N HIS A 173 21.90 -11.22 -10.17
CA HIS A 173 21.99 -11.39 -11.61
C HIS A 173 21.19 -12.64 -11.98
N SER A 174 20.08 -12.47 -12.66
CA SER A 174 19.24 -13.59 -13.05
C SER A 174 19.49 -13.96 -14.51
N ASP A 175 20.01 -15.14 -14.75
CA ASP A 175 20.13 -15.68 -16.10
C ASP A 175 18.75 -15.98 -16.68
N ARG A 176 17.86 -16.55 -15.87
CA ARG A 176 16.50 -16.91 -16.30
C ARG A 176 15.70 -15.69 -16.71
N LEU A 177 15.78 -14.60 -15.93
CA LEU A 177 14.99 -13.38 -16.19
C LEU A 177 15.74 -12.40 -17.11
N GLY A 178 17.03 -12.60 -17.34
CA GLY A 178 17.83 -11.75 -18.20
C GLY A 178 18.04 -10.33 -17.68
N ASN A 179 18.08 -10.18 -16.35
CA ASN A 179 18.24 -8.86 -15.73
C ASN A 179 18.96 -8.95 -14.38
N GLU A 180 19.27 -7.78 -13.85
CA GLU A 180 19.90 -7.64 -12.55
C GLU A 180 19.04 -6.74 -11.68
N ARG A 181 18.97 -7.06 -10.37
CA ARG A 181 18.24 -6.24 -9.40
C ARG A 181 18.86 -6.29 -8.03
N ARG A 182 18.48 -5.29 -7.23
CA ARG A 182 18.83 -5.25 -5.83
C ARG A 182 17.91 -6.17 -5.04
N VAL A 183 18.48 -6.80 -4.03
CA VAL A 183 17.72 -7.56 -3.04
C VAL A 183 18.29 -7.20 -1.67
N TRP A 184 17.43 -6.81 -0.74
CA TRP A 184 17.84 -6.49 0.63
C TRP A 184 17.57 -7.69 1.51
N VAL A 185 18.57 -8.12 2.24
CA VAL A 185 18.49 -9.24 3.18
C VAL A 185 18.61 -8.69 4.59
N PHE A 186 17.58 -8.88 5.38
CA PHE A 186 17.53 -8.40 6.75
C PHE A 186 17.30 -9.59 7.68
N SER A 187 18.20 -9.78 8.66
CA SER A 187 18.06 -10.81 9.69
C SER A 187 17.69 -10.16 11.01
N SER A 188 16.58 -10.58 11.61
CA SER A 188 16.12 -10.08 12.89
C SER A 188 16.39 -11.09 13.99
N GLY A 189 16.64 -10.57 15.21
CA GLY A 189 16.86 -11.41 16.37
C GLY A 189 18.15 -12.20 16.33
N GLU A 190 18.24 -13.19 17.20
CA GLU A 190 19.42 -14.04 17.30
C GLU A 190 19.42 -15.10 16.19
N ASP A 191 20.61 -15.40 15.68
CA ASP A 191 20.79 -16.43 14.68
C ASP A 191 20.68 -17.83 15.33
N ASN A 192 19.59 -18.52 15.04
CA ASN A 192 19.38 -19.91 15.44
C ASN A 192 19.61 -20.89 14.28
N GLY A 193 20.40 -20.48 13.30
CA GLY A 193 20.76 -21.29 12.13
C GLY A 193 19.59 -21.46 11.16
N ALA A 194 19.44 -22.66 10.62
CA ALA A 194 18.46 -22.98 9.58
C ALA A 194 17.00 -23.08 10.10
N ASP A 195 16.74 -22.65 11.32
CA ASP A 195 15.39 -22.77 11.89
C ASP A 195 14.58 -21.47 11.82
N ARG A 196 15.20 -20.36 11.42
CA ARG A 196 14.50 -19.07 11.29
C ARG A 196 13.51 -19.10 10.13
N PRO A 197 12.28 -18.56 10.32
CA PRO A 197 11.36 -18.36 9.20
C PRO A 197 11.96 -17.49 8.11
N LEU A 198 11.53 -17.73 6.88
CA LEU A 198 11.87 -16.92 5.72
C LEU A 198 10.65 -16.08 5.32
N VAL A 199 10.82 -14.77 5.14
CA VAL A 199 9.80 -13.87 4.64
C VAL A 199 10.30 -13.23 3.35
N ILE A 200 9.61 -13.50 2.25
CA ILE A 200 9.89 -12.87 0.96
C ILE A 200 8.88 -11.74 0.78
N LEU A 201 9.39 -10.51 0.63
CA LEU A 201 8.57 -9.32 0.46
C LEU A 201 8.84 -8.73 -0.92
N LEU A 202 7.80 -8.65 -1.74
CA LEU A 202 7.87 -8.06 -3.08
C LEU A 202 7.84 -6.53 -2.98
N ASP A 203 8.14 -5.85 -4.09
CA ASP A 203 8.35 -4.38 -4.09
C ASP A 203 9.36 -3.94 -3.03
N GLY A 204 10.46 -4.65 -2.96
CA GLY A 204 11.49 -4.44 -1.96
C GLY A 204 12.09 -3.04 -1.98
N GLN A 205 12.18 -2.39 -3.14
CA GLN A 205 12.66 -1.02 -3.26
C GLN A 205 11.80 -0.02 -2.47
N PHE A 206 10.51 -0.29 -2.37
CA PHE A 206 9.61 0.54 -1.57
C PHE A 206 9.81 0.30 -0.07
N TRP A 207 9.77 -0.95 0.35
CA TRP A 207 9.89 -1.33 1.78
C TRP A 207 11.31 -1.24 2.32
N ALA A 208 12.29 -1.02 1.46
CA ALA A 208 13.68 -0.74 1.85
C ALA A 208 14.01 0.76 1.80
N GLY A 209 13.35 1.53 0.94
CA GLY A 209 13.69 2.93 0.68
C GLY A 209 12.63 3.93 1.11
N SER A 210 11.47 3.94 0.46
CA SER A 210 10.43 4.95 0.71
C SER A 210 9.78 4.78 2.08
N MET A 211 9.57 3.55 2.52
CA MET A 211 8.98 3.23 3.82
C MET A 211 9.71 2.02 4.43
N PRO A 212 10.91 2.23 5.00
CA PRO A 212 11.72 1.14 5.52
C PRO A 212 11.00 0.35 6.61
N ILE A 213 10.93 -0.97 6.42
CA ILE A 213 10.19 -1.85 7.33
C ILE A 213 11.03 -2.39 8.49
N TRP A 214 12.36 -2.47 8.33
CA TRP A 214 13.20 -3.15 9.32
C TRP A 214 13.20 -2.52 10.71
N PRO A 215 13.03 -1.19 10.92
CA PRO A 215 12.89 -0.65 12.28
C PRO A 215 11.68 -1.23 13.02
N ALA A 216 10.54 -1.35 12.35
CA ALA A 216 9.36 -1.96 12.93
C ALA A 216 9.58 -3.45 13.23
N LEU A 217 10.20 -4.18 12.30
CA LEU A 217 10.52 -5.59 12.48
C LEU A 217 11.48 -5.80 13.65
N THR A 218 12.49 -4.93 13.79
CA THR A 218 13.45 -4.99 14.90
C THR A 218 12.77 -4.77 16.24
N THR A 219 11.92 -3.75 16.34
CA THR A 219 11.18 -3.43 17.55
C THR A 219 10.31 -4.60 17.98
N LEU A 220 9.53 -5.16 17.06
CA LEU A 220 8.59 -6.24 17.40
C LEU A 220 9.28 -7.57 17.68
N THR A 221 10.43 -7.80 17.07
CA THR A 221 11.25 -8.98 17.39
C THR A 221 11.82 -8.84 18.80
N HIS A 222 12.33 -7.66 19.13
CA HIS A 222 12.85 -7.38 20.47
C HIS A 222 11.78 -7.50 21.55
N GLU A 223 10.53 -7.08 21.24
CA GLU A 223 9.39 -7.19 22.17
C GLU A 223 8.80 -8.59 22.24
N GLY A 224 9.29 -9.55 21.46
CA GLY A 224 8.80 -10.92 21.45
C GLY A 224 7.51 -11.15 20.66
N GLN A 225 7.04 -10.15 19.89
CA GLN A 225 5.85 -10.31 19.05
C GLN A 225 6.13 -11.01 17.73
N LEU A 226 7.37 -10.92 17.24
CA LEU A 226 7.83 -11.64 16.05
C LEU A 226 9.01 -12.54 16.44
N PRO A 227 9.11 -13.72 15.84
CA PRO A 227 10.31 -14.55 16.00
C PRO A 227 11.49 -13.95 15.25
N ALA A 228 12.71 -14.39 15.59
CA ALA A 228 13.86 -14.15 14.74
C ALA A 228 13.59 -14.71 13.34
N ALA A 229 13.88 -13.96 12.30
CA ALA A 229 13.52 -14.35 10.93
C ALA A 229 14.48 -13.73 9.91
N VAL A 230 14.48 -14.27 8.71
CA VAL A 230 15.22 -13.72 7.57
C VAL A 230 14.22 -13.13 6.59
N TYR A 231 14.40 -11.85 6.29
CA TYR A 231 13.54 -11.09 5.38
C TYR A 231 14.28 -10.81 4.08
N VAL A 232 13.65 -11.13 2.96
CA VAL A 232 14.20 -10.95 1.62
C VAL A 232 13.31 -9.99 0.86
N LEU A 233 13.78 -8.78 0.63
CA LEU A 233 13.04 -7.72 -0.04
C LEU A 233 13.53 -7.64 -1.49
N ILE A 234 12.67 -7.98 -2.44
CA ILE A 234 13.03 -8.10 -3.85
C ILE A 234 12.60 -6.85 -4.61
N ASP A 235 13.57 -6.17 -5.24
CA ASP A 235 13.34 -5.01 -6.10
C ASP A 235 12.49 -5.40 -7.30
N ALA A 236 11.51 -4.58 -7.64
CA ALA A 236 10.69 -4.77 -8.84
C ALA A 236 11.38 -4.26 -10.12
N ILE A 237 12.50 -3.57 -9.99
CA ILE A 237 13.28 -2.88 -11.02
C ILE A 237 12.56 -1.63 -11.51
N ASP A 238 11.50 -1.79 -12.28
CA ASP A 238 10.67 -0.71 -12.81
C ASP A 238 9.23 -1.19 -13.06
N THR A 239 8.37 -0.28 -13.46
CA THR A 239 6.96 -0.60 -13.71
C THR A 239 6.77 -1.62 -14.83
N ALA A 240 7.55 -1.52 -15.91
CA ALA A 240 7.45 -2.42 -17.05
C ALA A 240 7.84 -3.86 -16.66
N ARG A 241 8.96 -4.03 -15.96
CA ARG A 241 9.41 -5.34 -15.49
C ARG A 241 8.45 -5.92 -14.47
N ARG A 242 8.00 -5.08 -13.53
CA ARG A 242 7.03 -5.49 -12.52
C ARG A 242 5.77 -6.07 -13.15
N SER A 243 5.25 -5.42 -14.17
CA SER A 243 4.01 -5.83 -14.85
C SER A 243 4.15 -7.14 -15.61
N VAL A 244 5.36 -7.54 -15.98
CA VAL A 244 5.64 -8.81 -16.66
C VAL A 244 5.98 -9.91 -15.67
N GLU A 245 6.78 -9.61 -14.65
CA GLU A 245 7.34 -10.63 -13.77
C GLU A 245 6.42 -11.05 -12.63
N LEU A 246 5.63 -10.14 -12.07
CA LEU A 246 4.81 -10.46 -10.90
C LEU A 246 3.51 -11.19 -11.24
N PRO A 247 2.70 -10.75 -12.23
CA PRO A 247 1.42 -11.42 -12.45
C PRO A 247 1.57 -12.83 -13.01
N CYS A 248 1.36 -13.82 -12.18
CA CYS A 248 1.25 -15.24 -12.55
C CYS A 248 2.35 -15.72 -13.49
N ASN A 249 3.58 -15.35 -13.19
CA ASN A 249 4.75 -15.69 -14.03
C ASN A 249 5.58 -16.78 -13.37
N PRO A 250 5.58 -18.01 -13.94
CA PRO A 250 6.37 -19.10 -13.35
C PRO A 250 7.88 -18.86 -13.41
N ASP A 251 8.37 -18.14 -14.41
CA ASP A 251 9.82 -17.90 -14.55
C ASP A 251 10.36 -17.05 -13.41
N PHE A 252 9.60 -16.05 -12.96
CA PHE A 252 10.01 -15.23 -11.82
C PHE A 252 10.21 -16.10 -10.57
N TRP A 253 9.22 -16.92 -10.23
CA TRP A 253 9.29 -17.74 -9.02
C TRP A 253 10.27 -18.90 -9.15
N GLN A 254 10.47 -19.42 -10.35
CA GLN A 254 11.50 -20.43 -10.59
C GLN A 254 12.89 -19.82 -10.39
N ALA A 255 13.10 -18.59 -10.89
CA ALA A 255 14.37 -17.87 -10.70
C ALA A 255 14.63 -17.56 -9.22
N VAL A 256 13.58 -17.15 -8.47
CA VAL A 256 13.69 -16.92 -7.03
C VAL A 256 14.19 -18.17 -6.32
N GLN A 257 13.59 -19.32 -6.61
CA GLN A 257 13.95 -20.59 -5.95
C GLN A 257 15.32 -21.10 -6.35
N ASP A 258 15.65 -21.08 -7.64
CA ASP A 258 16.87 -21.71 -8.16
C ASP A 258 18.09 -20.81 -8.05
N GLU A 259 17.92 -19.50 -8.16
CA GLU A 259 19.04 -18.55 -8.24
C GLU A 259 19.18 -17.70 -6.97
N LEU A 260 18.09 -17.13 -6.49
CA LEU A 260 18.17 -16.14 -5.40
C LEU A 260 18.25 -16.78 -4.02
N LEU A 261 17.35 -17.69 -3.68
CA LEU A 261 17.27 -18.25 -2.33
C LEU A 261 18.55 -18.98 -1.90
N PRO A 262 19.27 -19.71 -2.77
CA PRO A 262 20.56 -20.27 -2.39
C PRO A 262 21.59 -19.22 -1.99
N GLN A 263 21.63 -18.08 -2.68
CA GLN A 263 22.55 -16.97 -2.34
C GLN A 263 22.17 -16.33 -1.01
N VAL A 264 20.87 -16.15 -0.75
CA VAL A 264 20.38 -15.60 0.53
C VAL A 264 20.72 -16.56 1.66
N HIS A 265 20.49 -17.86 1.48
CA HIS A 265 20.76 -18.85 2.50
C HIS A 265 22.25 -18.88 2.91
N ALA A 266 23.14 -18.65 1.96
CA ALA A 266 24.57 -18.56 2.24
C ALA A 266 24.93 -17.34 3.10
N LEU A 267 24.18 -16.24 2.95
CA LEU A 267 24.36 -15.03 3.76
C LEU A 267 23.69 -15.14 5.14
N ALA A 268 22.47 -15.69 5.17
CA ALA A 268 21.65 -15.76 6.36
C ALA A 268 20.82 -17.06 6.29
N PRO A 269 21.24 -18.13 6.95
CA PRO A 269 20.50 -19.40 6.92
C PRO A 269 19.08 -19.26 7.46
N PHE A 270 18.16 -19.95 6.80
CA PHE A 270 16.73 -19.95 7.14
C PHE A 270 16.14 -21.35 6.93
N SER A 271 14.93 -21.55 7.47
CA SER A 271 14.18 -22.80 7.32
C SER A 271 13.71 -23.01 5.88
N GLU A 272 13.80 -24.26 5.41
CA GLU A 272 13.27 -24.64 4.10
C GLU A 272 11.83 -25.17 4.19
N ARG A 273 11.24 -25.18 5.38
CA ARG A 273 9.87 -25.64 5.58
C ARG A 273 8.86 -24.65 5.00
N ALA A 274 7.88 -25.17 4.29
CA ALA A 274 6.83 -24.36 3.69
C ALA A 274 6.01 -23.61 4.76
N ASP A 275 5.73 -24.25 5.89
CA ASP A 275 4.95 -23.64 6.98
C ASP A 275 5.73 -22.57 7.76
N LYS A 276 6.99 -22.35 7.45
CA LYS A 276 7.84 -21.26 7.95
C LYS A 276 8.28 -20.31 6.86
N THR A 277 7.69 -20.39 5.69
CA THR A 277 8.02 -19.51 4.56
C THR A 277 6.82 -18.69 4.17
N VAL A 278 6.96 -17.36 4.30
CA VAL A 278 5.94 -16.39 3.95
C VAL A 278 6.33 -15.69 2.65
N VAL A 279 5.38 -15.61 1.72
CA VAL A 279 5.46 -14.71 0.56
C VAL A 279 4.44 -13.61 0.75
N ALA A 280 4.87 -12.35 0.61
CA ALA A 280 4.05 -11.20 0.91
C ALA A 280 4.19 -10.14 -0.18
N GLY A 281 3.07 -9.50 -0.49
CA GLY A 281 3.05 -8.42 -1.46
C GLY A 281 1.73 -7.71 -1.54
N GLN A 282 1.74 -6.61 -2.27
CA GLN A 282 0.59 -5.74 -2.46
C GLN A 282 0.29 -5.63 -3.96
N SER A 283 -0.98 -5.47 -4.31
CA SER A 283 -1.41 -5.29 -5.71
C SER A 283 -0.96 -6.49 -6.57
N PHE A 284 -0.16 -6.28 -7.63
CA PHE A 284 0.46 -7.39 -8.37
C PHE A 284 1.30 -8.30 -7.47
N GLY A 285 1.91 -7.72 -6.42
CA GLY A 285 2.67 -8.50 -5.46
C GLY A 285 1.81 -9.44 -4.63
N GLY A 286 0.58 -9.03 -4.30
CA GLY A 286 -0.37 -9.91 -3.62
C GLY A 286 -0.81 -11.07 -4.51
N LEU A 287 -1.15 -10.79 -5.75
CA LEU A 287 -1.46 -11.80 -6.77
C LEU A 287 -0.30 -12.78 -6.95
N SER A 288 0.91 -12.26 -7.09
CA SER A 288 2.13 -13.06 -7.29
C SER A 288 2.39 -13.97 -6.11
N SER A 289 2.19 -13.48 -4.88
CA SER A 289 2.42 -14.26 -3.66
C SER A 289 1.49 -15.47 -3.57
N LEU A 290 0.21 -15.29 -3.84
CA LEU A 290 -0.73 -16.41 -3.85
C LEU A 290 -0.43 -17.38 -5.00
N TYR A 291 -0.09 -16.85 -6.17
CA TYR A 291 0.33 -17.67 -7.31
C TYR A 291 1.49 -18.61 -6.93
N ALA A 292 2.52 -18.07 -6.26
CA ALA A 292 3.66 -18.85 -5.82
C ALA A 292 3.28 -19.99 -4.90
N ALA A 293 2.43 -19.73 -3.92
CA ALA A 293 2.00 -20.75 -2.95
C ALA A 293 1.10 -21.81 -3.60
N LEU A 294 0.25 -21.43 -4.55
CA LEU A 294 -0.59 -22.38 -5.27
C LEU A 294 0.23 -23.33 -6.16
N HIS A 295 1.31 -22.86 -6.76
CA HIS A 295 2.13 -23.66 -7.64
C HIS A 295 3.28 -24.39 -6.93
N TRP A 296 3.79 -23.85 -5.82
CA TRP A 296 4.85 -24.46 -5.03
C TRP A 296 4.48 -24.51 -3.54
N PRO A 297 3.41 -25.24 -3.19
CA PRO A 297 2.93 -25.27 -1.80
C PRO A 297 3.92 -25.93 -0.83
N GLN A 298 4.82 -26.76 -1.34
CA GLN A 298 5.86 -27.40 -0.53
C GLN A 298 6.99 -26.44 -0.18
N ARG A 299 7.06 -25.30 -0.86
CA ARG A 299 8.09 -24.29 -0.60
C ARG A 299 7.54 -23.04 0.04
N PHE A 300 6.37 -22.59 -0.41
CA PHE A 300 5.71 -21.36 0.04
C PHE A 300 4.37 -21.70 0.66
N GLY A 301 4.35 -21.91 1.98
CA GLY A 301 3.15 -22.36 2.67
C GLY A 301 2.30 -21.25 3.28
N CYS A 302 2.84 -20.03 3.38
CA CYS A 302 2.17 -18.90 4.00
C CYS A 302 2.14 -17.70 3.06
N VAL A 303 0.97 -17.05 2.96
CA VAL A 303 0.74 -15.93 2.04
C VAL A 303 0.17 -14.74 2.80
N LEU A 304 0.73 -13.57 2.54
CA LEU A 304 0.15 -12.29 2.95
C LEU A 304 -0.09 -11.45 1.70
N SER A 305 -1.34 -11.37 1.29
CA SER A 305 -1.75 -10.63 0.09
C SER A 305 -2.57 -9.43 0.50
N GLN A 306 -2.08 -8.24 0.17
CA GLN A 306 -2.76 -6.99 0.48
C GLN A 306 -3.17 -6.31 -0.82
N SER A 307 -4.45 -6.00 -0.95
CA SER A 307 -5.03 -5.37 -2.13
C SER A 307 -4.63 -6.09 -3.43
N GLY A 308 -4.69 -7.40 -3.43
CA GLY A 308 -4.23 -8.23 -4.54
C GLY A 308 -5.02 -7.97 -5.82
N SER A 309 -4.31 -7.94 -6.96
CA SER A 309 -4.86 -7.63 -8.29
C SER A 309 -5.53 -8.85 -8.92
N TYR A 310 -6.48 -9.46 -8.22
CA TYR A 310 -7.16 -10.68 -8.68
C TYR A 310 -8.14 -10.47 -9.83
N TRP A 311 -8.18 -9.23 -10.38
CA TRP A 311 -8.81 -8.91 -11.65
C TRP A 311 -7.97 -9.34 -12.85
N TRP A 312 -6.66 -9.55 -12.64
CA TRP A 312 -5.73 -9.85 -13.73
C TRP A 312 -6.19 -11.07 -14.55
N PRO A 313 -6.14 -11.07 -15.90
CA PRO A 313 -5.44 -10.09 -16.75
C PRO A 313 -6.28 -8.90 -17.22
N GLN A 314 -7.59 -8.86 -16.96
CA GLN A 314 -8.47 -7.82 -17.47
C GLN A 314 -9.00 -6.89 -16.38
N ARG A 315 -8.34 -5.75 -16.22
CA ARG A 315 -8.80 -4.70 -15.32
C ARG A 315 -10.17 -4.18 -15.73
N GLY A 316 -11.09 -4.04 -14.76
CA GLY A 316 -12.42 -3.49 -15.00
C GLY A 316 -13.43 -4.48 -15.56
N GLY A 317 -13.05 -5.74 -15.75
CA GLY A 317 -14.00 -6.79 -16.11
C GLY A 317 -15.02 -7.06 -15.02
N GLN A 318 -16.20 -7.56 -15.42
CA GLN A 318 -17.25 -7.97 -14.48
C GLN A 318 -16.87 -9.27 -13.76
N GLN A 319 -16.02 -10.06 -14.36
CA GLN A 319 -15.61 -11.36 -13.85
C GLN A 319 -14.31 -11.24 -13.04
N PRO A 320 -14.11 -12.08 -12.02
CA PRO A 320 -12.81 -12.19 -11.38
C PRO A 320 -11.75 -12.70 -12.36
N GLY A 321 -10.48 -12.46 -12.04
CA GLY A 321 -9.37 -12.80 -12.93
C GLY A 321 -9.10 -14.31 -13.03
N ALA A 322 -8.07 -14.61 -13.82
CA ALA A 322 -7.73 -15.98 -14.21
C ALA A 322 -7.41 -16.88 -13.01
N LEU A 323 -6.70 -16.37 -12.01
CA LEU A 323 -6.31 -17.17 -10.85
C LEU A 323 -7.51 -17.58 -10.01
N VAL A 324 -8.44 -16.65 -9.77
CA VAL A 324 -9.67 -16.92 -9.03
C VAL A 324 -10.53 -17.94 -9.76
N GLN A 325 -10.67 -17.79 -11.08
CA GLN A 325 -11.42 -18.72 -11.91
C GLN A 325 -10.80 -20.12 -11.88
N ALA A 326 -9.48 -20.23 -11.93
CA ALA A 326 -8.77 -21.51 -11.85
C ALA A 326 -9.03 -22.24 -10.52
N ILE A 327 -9.08 -21.51 -9.43
CA ILE A 327 -9.43 -22.09 -8.11
C ILE A 327 -10.89 -22.53 -8.11
N ALA A 328 -11.79 -21.68 -8.59
CA ALA A 328 -13.24 -21.95 -8.59
C ALA A 328 -13.60 -23.21 -9.38
N ARG A 329 -12.95 -23.44 -10.54
CA ARG A 329 -13.20 -24.63 -11.37
C ARG A 329 -12.37 -25.86 -10.98
N GLY A 330 -11.56 -25.76 -9.92
CA GLY A 330 -10.74 -26.88 -9.45
C GLY A 330 -9.47 -27.15 -10.25
N ALA A 331 -9.07 -26.25 -11.16
CA ALA A 331 -7.83 -26.38 -11.92
C ALA A 331 -6.59 -26.15 -11.06
N LEU A 332 -6.69 -25.28 -10.04
CA LEU A 332 -5.67 -25.07 -9.02
C LEU A 332 -6.30 -25.37 -7.66
N LYS A 333 -5.69 -26.26 -6.91
CA LYS A 333 -6.16 -26.65 -5.59
C LYS A 333 -5.18 -26.20 -4.50
N PRO A 334 -5.61 -25.31 -3.59
CA PRO A 334 -4.79 -24.99 -2.43
C PRO A 334 -4.58 -26.24 -1.56
N GLU A 335 -3.38 -26.39 -1.03
CA GLU A 335 -3.04 -27.57 -0.20
C GLU A 335 -2.45 -27.11 1.14
N GLY A 336 -3.33 -26.97 2.14
CA GLY A 336 -2.91 -26.68 3.50
C GLY A 336 -2.18 -25.36 3.70
N LEU A 337 -2.52 -24.34 2.92
CA LEU A 337 -1.89 -23.04 3.00
C LEU A 337 -2.41 -22.23 4.19
N LYS A 338 -1.58 -21.33 4.69
CA LYS A 338 -1.97 -20.27 5.62
C LYS A 338 -2.08 -18.96 4.86
N LEU A 339 -3.29 -18.44 4.76
CA LEU A 339 -3.57 -17.27 3.95
C LEU A 339 -4.09 -16.12 4.80
N VAL A 340 -3.45 -14.96 4.70
CA VAL A 340 -3.96 -13.68 5.19
C VAL A 340 -4.22 -12.82 3.97
N LEU A 341 -5.48 -12.47 3.75
CA LEU A 341 -5.90 -11.63 2.63
C LEU A 341 -6.50 -10.34 3.18
N GLU A 342 -6.02 -9.22 2.68
CA GLU A 342 -6.47 -7.89 3.07
C GLU A 342 -6.86 -7.10 1.84
N ALA A 343 -7.89 -6.27 1.95
CA ALA A 343 -8.24 -5.28 0.93
C ALA A 343 -8.90 -4.08 1.57
N GLY A 344 -8.79 -2.92 0.95
CA GLY A 344 -9.41 -1.69 1.41
C GLY A 344 -10.87 -1.61 0.98
N VAL A 345 -11.74 -1.19 1.91
CA VAL A 345 -13.17 -0.98 1.59
C VAL A 345 -13.36 0.18 0.61
N ARG A 346 -12.33 1.02 0.46
CA ARG A 346 -12.30 2.14 -0.48
C ARG A 346 -11.66 1.76 -1.82
N GLU A 347 -11.57 0.47 -2.12
CA GLU A 347 -11.05 -0.07 -3.38
C GLU A 347 -12.14 -0.93 -4.05
N PRO A 348 -13.10 -0.34 -4.78
CA PRO A 348 -14.28 -1.08 -5.25
C PRO A 348 -13.96 -2.31 -6.10
N ILE A 349 -13.06 -2.18 -7.08
CA ILE A 349 -12.68 -3.30 -7.95
C ILE A 349 -11.88 -4.35 -7.17
N ILE A 350 -10.89 -3.90 -6.43
CA ILE A 350 -10.01 -4.77 -5.61
C ILE A 350 -10.83 -5.52 -4.57
N MET A 351 -11.74 -4.83 -3.87
CA MET A 351 -12.61 -5.47 -2.87
C MET A 351 -13.46 -6.56 -3.51
N ARG A 352 -14.07 -6.28 -4.64
CA ARG A 352 -14.93 -7.24 -5.34
C ARG A 352 -14.18 -8.51 -5.74
N VAL A 353 -12.99 -8.37 -6.33
CA VAL A 353 -12.22 -9.54 -6.76
C VAL A 353 -11.60 -10.30 -5.59
N ASN A 354 -11.28 -9.62 -4.49
CA ASN A 354 -10.80 -10.28 -3.27
C ASN A 354 -11.93 -11.05 -2.56
N LEU A 355 -13.14 -10.52 -2.54
CA LEU A 355 -14.29 -11.26 -2.01
C LEU A 355 -14.60 -12.50 -2.85
N ALA A 356 -14.50 -12.38 -4.19
CA ALA A 356 -14.64 -13.53 -5.08
C ALA A 356 -13.57 -14.59 -4.82
N LEU A 357 -12.33 -14.17 -4.57
CA LEU A 357 -11.24 -15.06 -4.20
C LEU A 357 -11.55 -15.80 -2.88
N CYS A 358 -11.97 -15.07 -1.86
CA CYS A 358 -12.32 -15.66 -0.56
C CYS A 358 -13.43 -16.72 -0.71
N GLU A 359 -14.44 -16.44 -1.52
CA GLU A 359 -15.51 -17.39 -1.79
C GLU A 359 -14.99 -18.63 -2.50
N ALA A 360 -14.18 -18.48 -3.54
CA ALA A 360 -13.59 -19.61 -4.26
C ALA A 360 -12.73 -20.49 -3.35
N LEU A 361 -11.91 -19.86 -2.49
CA LEU A 361 -11.09 -20.58 -1.52
C LEU A 361 -11.94 -21.32 -0.48
N HIS A 362 -13.00 -20.67 0.01
CA HIS A 362 -13.92 -21.29 0.97
C HIS A 362 -14.59 -22.52 0.37
N GLN A 363 -15.04 -22.45 -0.88
CA GLN A 363 -15.71 -23.57 -1.56
C GLN A 363 -14.82 -24.80 -1.74
N VAL A 364 -13.50 -24.60 -1.83
CA VAL A 364 -12.55 -25.73 -1.93
C VAL A 364 -11.97 -26.12 -0.57
N GLY A 365 -12.51 -25.58 0.53
CA GLY A 365 -12.11 -25.95 1.89
C GLY A 365 -10.83 -25.29 2.39
N GLN A 366 -10.34 -24.25 1.74
CA GLN A 366 -9.15 -23.53 2.17
C GLN A 366 -9.52 -22.41 3.16
N ALA A 367 -8.95 -22.47 4.35
CA ALA A 367 -9.13 -21.42 5.36
C ALA A 367 -8.42 -20.12 4.95
N VAL A 368 -9.06 -19.01 5.23
CA VAL A 368 -8.55 -17.65 4.93
C VAL A 368 -8.78 -16.76 6.15
N GLU A 369 -7.75 -16.04 6.58
CA GLU A 369 -7.92 -14.91 7.48
C GLU A 369 -8.19 -13.69 6.62
N TRP A 370 -9.45 -13.24 6.60
CA TRP A 370 -9.89 -12.13 5.78
C TRP A 370 -9.93 -10.83 6.58
N ARG A 371 -9.28 -9.79 6.07
CA ARG A 371 -9.14 -8.50 6.75
C ARG A 371 -9.57 -7.34 5.84
N PRO A 372 -10.84 -6.90 5.88
CA PRO A 372 -11.22 -5.63 5.26
C PRO A 372 -10.68 -4.45 6.08
N VAL A 373 -10.17 -3.42 5.40
CA VAL A 373 -9.54 -2.26 6.03
C VAL A 373 -10.22 -0.98 5.55
N GLU A 374 -10.48 -0.04 6.46
CA GLU A 374 -11.01 1.28 6.09
C GLU A 374 -9.89 2.13 5.51
N GLY A 375 -9.76 2.10 4.20
CA GLY A 375 -8.75 2.82 3.44
C GLY A 375 -8.76 2.42 1.98
N GLY A 376 -7.87 3.03 1.20
CA GLY A 376 -7.72 2.80 -0.23
C GLY A 376 -6.45 2.02 -0.57
N HIS A 377 -6.05 2.10 -1.83
CA HIS A 377 -4.85 1.45 -2.37
C HIS A 377 -3.60 2.23 -1.94
N ASP A 378 -3.18 2.06 -0.71
CA ASP A 378 -2.32 2.99 0.00
C ASP A 378 -1.34 2.27 0.91
N ALA A 379 -0.05 2.54 0.73
CA ALA A 379 1.00 1.97 1.55
C ALA A 379 0.88 2.36 3.03
N LEU A 380 0.30 3.51 3.31
CA LEU A 380 0.04 3.95 4.68
C LEU A 380 -0.93 2.99 5.39
N CYS A 381 -1.87 2.41 4.65
CA CYS A 381 -2.74 1.36 5.16
C CYS A 381 -2.01 0.01 5.19
N TRP A 382 -1.30 -0.32 4.12
CA TRP A 382 -0.62 -1.62 4.01
C TRP A 382 0.44 -1.85 5.08
N ARG A 383 1.16 -0.80 5.50
CA ARG A 383 2.26 -0.96 6.47
C ARG A 383 1.79 -1.62 7.78
N GLY A 384 0.61 -1.26 8.26
CA GLY A 384 0.04 -1.84 9.49
C GLY A 384 -0.35 -3.30 9.30
N GLY A 385 -1.10 -3.60 8.24
CA GLY A 385 -1.52 -4.95 7.91
C GLY A 385 -0.37 -5.87 7.55
N LEU A 386 0.71 -5.33 6.97
CA LEU A 386 1.91 -6.09 6.68
C LEU A 386 2.51 -6.66 7.98
N ILE A 387 2.70 -5.81 8.98
CA ILE A 387 3.25 -6.24 10.27
C ILE A 387 2.28 -7.17 11.00
N SER A 388 1.00 -6.80 11.13
CA SER A 388 0.04 -7.63 11.85
C SER A 388 -0.22 -8.97 11.14
N GLY A 389 -0.14 -8.99 9.81
CA GLY A 389 -0.22 -10.23 9.04
C GLY A 389 0.97 -11.14 9.28
N LEU A 390 2.18 -10.58 9.35
CA LEU A 390 3.39 -11.35 9.70
C LEU A 390 3.30 -11.92 11.11
N ILE A 391 2.81 -11.14 12.06
CA ILE A 391 2.60 -11.64 13.43
C ILE A 391 1.67 -12.84 13.40
N SER A 392 0.57 -12.77 12.66
CA SER A 392 -0.39 -13.87 12.55
C SER A 392 0.22 -15.11 11.89
N LEU A 393 0.97 -14.94 10.79
CA LEU A 393 1.53 -16.05 10.03
C LEU A 393 2.74 -16.71 10.71
N LEU A 394 3.51 -15.95 11.49
CA LEU A 394 4.74 -16.41 12.12
C LEU A 394 4.57 -16.84 13.57
N GLN A 395 3.38 -16.71 14.13
CA GLN A 395 3.10 -17.19 15.49
C GLN A 395 3.30 -18.70 15.55
N PRO A 396 4.04 -19.22 16.56
CA PRO A 396 4.11 -20.66 16.73
C PRO A 396 2.73 -21.20 17.01
N GLN A 397 2.34 -22.24 16.30
CA GLN A 397 1.08 -22.95 16.57
C GLN A 397 1.21 -23.73 17.86
N SER A 398 0.32 -23.46 18.79
CA SER A 398 0.19 -24.24 20.03
C SER A 398 -0.40 -25.62 19.75
#